data_0b3fbfaa70e5aa96ff1bbe02e5b84b9c
#
_entry.id   0b3fbfaa70e5aa96ff1bbe02e5b84b9c
#
_cell.length_a   1.000
_cell.length_b   1.000
_cell.length_c   1.000
_cell.angle_alpha   90.00
_cell.angle_beta   90.00
_cell.angle_gamma   90.00
#
_symmetry.space_group_name_H-M   'P 1'
#
loop_
_entity.id
_entity.type
_entity.pdbx_description
1 polymer ?
#
loop_
_entity_poly.entity_id
_entity_poly.type
_entity_poly.pdbx_seq_one_letter_code
_entity_poly.pdbx_strand_id
1 'polypeptide(L)'
;AYRYFGAHLETRAGEPGVVFRVWAPHAVAISVVGDFNSWKPGSHPMHKVDGDSVWELFIPGMKEYDVYKYCVTTRAGDLVYKADPYAFHAETRPSNGSKVYDISGFAWHDEAWQAAQKKADVINGPMNIYEMHAGSWKMKEGGKPYNYSELADELIPYIKDMGYTHVELLPVMEYPFDGSWGYQVTGY
;
A
#
# COMPACT_ATOMS: atom_id res chain seq x y z
N ALA A 1 -3.04 -2.46 12.57
CA ALA A 1 -4.05 -2.08 11.58
C ALA A 1 -3.91 -2.90 10.31
N TYR A 2 -2.79 -2.83 9.59
CA TYR A 2 -2.57 -3.49 8.28
C TYR A 2 -2.66 -5.04 8.30
N ARG A 3 -2.51 -5.69 9.44
CA ARG A 3 -2.70 -7.15 9.59
C ARG A 3 -4.18 -7.55 9.68
N TYR A 4 -5.07 -6.59 9.76
CA TYR A 4 -6.51 -6.80 9.88
C TYR A 4 -7.28 -6.16 8.73
N PHE A 5 -7.02 -4.88 8.45
CA PHE A 5 -7.62 -4.17 7.33
C PHE A 5 -6.90 -4.45 6.02
N GLY A 6 -7.62 -4.27 4.92
CA GLY A 6 -7.15 -4.56 3.57
C GLY A 6 -7.66 -5.87 3.02
N ALA A 7 -7.00 -6.37 1.99
CA ALA A 7 -7.28 -7.65 1.34
C ALA A 7 -6.23 -8.68 1.78
N HIS A 8 -6.69 -9.78 2.38
CA HIS A 8 -5.82 -10.84 2.87
C HIS A 8 -6.21 -12.19 2.27
N LEU A 9 -5.23 -12.95 1.80
CA LEU A 9 -5.42 -14.33 1.39
C LEU A 9 -5.79 -15.18 2.60
N GLU A 10 -6.89 -15.90 2.51
CA GLU A 10 -7.43 -16.72 3.61
C GLU A 10 -8.14 -17.95 3.04
N THR A 11 -8.19 -19.03 3.81
CA THR A 11 -9.00 -20.21 3.49
C THR A 11 -10.15 -20.28 4.49
N ARG A 12 -11.39 -20.22 4.01
CA ARG A 12 -12.60 -20.37 4.84
C ARG A 12 -13.41 -21.58 4.40
N ALA A 13 -13.79 -22.41 5.34
CA ALA A 13 -14.54 -23.66 5.10
C ALA A 13 -13.88 -24.57 4.03
N GLY A 14 -12.55 -24.54 3.92
CA GLY A 14 -11.80 -25.34 2.94
C GLY A 14 -11.64 -24.68 1.57
N GLU A 15 -12.23 -23.53 1.33
CA GLU A 15 -12.12 -22.78 0.07
C GLU A 15 -11.10 -21.64 0.20
N PRO A 16 -10.04 -21.60 -0.65
CA PRO A 16 -9.13 -20.47 -0.68
C PRO A 16 -9.81 -19.25 -1.32
N GLY A 17 -9.45 -18.07 -0.86
CA GLY A 17 -9.99 -16.82 -1.37
C GLY A 17 -9.36 -15.60 -0.68
N VAL A 18 -10.07 -14.50 -0.69
CA VAL A 18 -9.62 -13.23 -0.10
C VAL A 18 -10.66 -12.69 0.85
N VAL A 19 -10.23 -12.31 2.05
CA VAL A 19 -11.04 -11.53 2.97
C VAL A 19 -10.69 -10.05 2.82
N PHE A 20 -11.72 -9.24 2.67
CA PHE A 20 -11.64 -7.78 2.58
C PHE A 20 -12.19 -7.18 3.86
N ARG A 21 -11.43 -6.23 4.46
CA ARG A 21 -11.88 -5.46 5.63
C ARG A 21 -11.55 -4.00 5.45
N VAL A 22 -12.56 -3.16 5.65
CA VAL A 22 -12.38 -1.70 5.58
C VAL A 22 -13.16 -1.00 6.69
N TRP A 23 -12.53 0.02 7.28
CA TRP A 23 -13.20 0.89 8.24
C TRP A 23 -13.88 2.03 7.50
N ALA A 24 -15.21 2.09 7.57
CA ALA A 24 -16.02 3.10 6.90
C ALA A 24 -17.33 3.37 7.68
N PRO A 25 -17.26 4.10 8.81
CA PRO A 25 -18.40 4.28 9.72
C PRO A 25 -19.53 5.09 9.11
N HIS A 26 -19.28 5.85 8.07
CA HIS A 26 -20.28 6.71 7.43
C HIS A 26 -20.86 6.14 6.13
N ALA A 27 -20.38 4.99 5.66
CA ALA A 27 -20.93 4.33 4.49
C ALA A 27 -22.32 3.75 4.78
N VAL A 28 -23.23 3.87 3.81
CA VAL A 28 -24.54 3.23 3.85
C VAL A 28 -24.46 1.78 3.39
N ALA A 29 -23.68 1.53 2.36
CA ALA A 29 -23.36 0.20 1.85
C ALA A 29 -21.97 0.21 1.20
N ILE A 30 -21.30 -0.93 1.18
CA ILE A 30 -20.05 -1.13 0.45
C ILE A 30 -20.13 -2.45 -0.31
N SER A 31 -19.57 -2.46 -1.51
CA SER A 31 -19.33 -3.69 -2.26
C SER A 31 -17.89 -3.71 -2.80
N VAL A 32 -17.33 -4.90 -2.92
CA VAL A 32 -16.06 -5.10 -3.59
C VAL A 32 -16.32 -5.27 -5.08
N VAL A 33 -15.61 -4.50 -5.91
CA VAL A 33 -15.74 -4.53 -7.36
C VAL A 33 -14.37 -4.74 -8.00
N GLY A 34 -14.34 -5.41 -9.13
CA GLY A 34 -13.12 -5.72 -9.88
C GLY A 34 -13.45 -6.50 -11.16
N ASP A 35 -12.42 -6.97 -11.85
CA ASP A 35 -12.60 -7.75 -13.08
C ASP A 35 -13.42 -9.02 -12.84
N PHE A 36 -13.28 -9.65 -11.66
CA PHE A 36 -13.99 -10.87 -11.26
C PHE A 36 -15.53 -10.72 -11.23
N ASN A 37 -16.06 -9.50 -11.21
CA ASN A 37 -17.50 -9.23 -11.24
C ASN A 37 -17.87 -8.13 -12.25
N SER A 38 -17.01 -7.89 -13.25
CA SER A 38 -17.19 -6.87 -14.29
C SER A 38 -17.45 -5.47 -13.73
N TRP A 39 -16.83 -5.15 -12.59
CA TRP A 39 -16.93 -3.88 -11.89
C TRP A 39 -18.37 -3.49 -11.49
N LYS A 40 -19.26 -4.48 -11.34
CA LYS A 40 -20.69 -4.27 -11.08
C LYS A 40 -20.94 -3.94 -9.61
N PRO A 41 -21.43 -2.74 -9.27
CA PRO A 41 -21.80 -2.37 -7.90
C PRO A 41 -22.83 -3.34 -7.29
N GLY A 42 -22.66 -3.64 -6.00
CA GLY A 42 -23.60 -4.45 -5.24
C GLY A 42 -23.59 -5.95 -5.52
N SER A 43 -22.79 -6.45 -6.48
CA SER A 43 -22.73 -7.90 -6.76
C SER A 43 -21.96 -8.68 -5.67
N HIS A 44 -21.06 -8.03 -4.96
CA HIS A 44 -20.31 -8.59 -3.83
C HIS A 44 -20.42 -7.63 -2.64
N PRO A 45 -21.59 -7.60 -1.96
CA PRO A 45 -21.84 -6.68 -0.87
C PRO A 45 -21.08 -7.10 0.39
N MET A 46 -20.48 -6.12 1.06
CA MET A 46 -19.86 -6.30 2.37
C MET A 46 -20.91 -6.20 3.47
N HIS A 47 -20.66 -6.86 4.59
CA HIS A 47 -21.49 -6.76 5.79
C HIS A 47 -20.70 -6.09 6.92
N LYS A 48 -21.43 -5.45 7.82
CA LYS A 48 -20.83 -4.80 8.99
C LYS A 48 -20.43 -5.82 10.03
N VAL A 49 -19.27 -5.61 10.62
CA VAL A 49 -18.72 -6.38 11.74
C VAL A 49 -18.19 -5.38 12.77
N ASP A 50 -17.97 -5.83 14.01
CA ASP A 50 -17.30 -5.09 15.07
C ASP A 50 -17.79 -3.63 15.24
N GLY A 51 -18.96 -3.47 15.89
CA GLY A 51 -19.49 -2.16 16.27
C GLY A 51 -19.96 -1.28 15.12
N ASP A 52 -20.38 -1.87 14.00
CA ASP A 52 -20.99 -1.18 12.84
C ASP A 52 -20.08 -0.24 12.04
N SER A 53 -18.80 -0.18 12.34
CA SER A 53 -17.84 0.70 11.65
C SER A 53 -16.93 -0.01 10.67
N VAL A 54 -16.76 -1.31 10.83
CA VAL A 54 -15.93 -2.17 9.99
C VAL A 54 -16.80 -3.00 9.08
N TRP A 55 -16.43 -3.05 7.82
CA TRP A 55 -17.08 -3.86 6.80
C TRP A 55 -16.18 -5.02 6.41
N GLU A 56 -16.75 -6.20 6.27
CA GLU A 56 -16.04 -7.42 5.89
C GLU A 56 -16.76 -8.15 4.75
N LEU A 57 -15.98 -8.82 3.91
CA LEU A 57 -16.45 -9.77 2.92
C LEU A 57 -15.35 -10.80 2.63
N PHE A 58 -15.70 -12.06 2.54
CA PHE A 58 -14.85 -13.09 1.99
C PHE A 58 -15.33 -13.46 0.57
N ILE A 59 -14.41 -13.48 -0.40
CA ILE A 59 -14.71 -13.87 -1.77
C ILE A 59 -13.86 -15.11 -2.11
N PRO A 60 -14.48 -16.27 -2.28
CA PRO A 60 -13.78 -17.49 -2.65
C PRO A 60 -13.24 -17.40 -4.08
N GLY A 61 -12.13 -18.09 -4.35
CA GLY A 61 -11.50 -18.17 -5.67
C GLY A 61 -10.70 -16.94 -6.10
N MET A 62 -10.77 -15.84 -5.37
CA MET A 62 -9.87 -14.70 -5.59
C MET A 62 -8.44 -15.04 -5.17
N LYS A 63 -7.48 -14.45 -5.86
CA LYS A 63 -6.06 -14.77 -5.73
C LYS A 63 -5.19 -13.52 -5.80
N GLU A 64 -3.91 -13.72 -5.58
CA GLU A 64 -2.90 -12.67 -5.71
C GLU A 64 -2.93 -12.02 -7.10
N TYR A 65 -2.74 -10.71 -7.13
CA TYR A 65 -2.82 -9.80 -8.28
C TYR A 65 -4.23 -9.53 -8.83
N ASP A 66 -5.29 -10.13 -8.28
CA ASP A 66 -6.65 -9.73 -8.64
C ASP A 66 -6.87 -8.25 -8.28
N VAL A 67 -7.40 -7.49 -9.24
CA VAL A 67 -7.64 -6.06 -9.11
C VAL A 67 -9.01 -5.80 -8.49
N TYR A 68 -9.07 -4.85 -7.55
CA TYR A 68 -10.31 -4.49 -6.89
C TYR A 68 -10.36 -3.02 -6.47
N LYS A 69 -11.57 -2.55 -6.18
CA LYS A 69 -11.89 -1.31 -5.44
C LYS A 69 -13.06 -1.55 -4.51
N TYR A 70 -13.22 -0.65 -3.56
CA TYR A 70 -14.46 -0.53 -2.82
C TYR A 70 -15.41 0.43 -3.54
N CYS A 71 -16.62 -0.05 -3.87
CA CYS A 71 -17.72 0.80 -4.30
C CYS A 71 -18.55 1.16 -3.06
N VAL A 72 -18.46 2.40 -2.64
CA VAL A 72 -19.08 2.92 -1.41
C VAL A 72 -20.33 3.70 -1.77
N THR A 73 -21.46 3.33 -1.16
CA THR A 73 -22.69 4.14 -1.20
C THR A 73 -22.63 5.16 -0.06
N THR A 74 -22.64 6.43 -0.42
CA THR A 74 -22.63 7.54 0.52
C THR A 74 -24.00 7.77 1.14
N ARG A 75 -24.09 8.61 2.19
CA ARG A 75 -25.38 9.02 2.79
C ARG A 75 -26.27 9.80 1.81
N ALA A 76 -25.70 10.46 0.80
CA ALA A 76 -26.43 11.15 -0.27
C ALA A 76 -26.94 10.20 -1.36
N GLY A 77 -26.58 8.91 -1.29
CA GLY A 77 -26.94 7.90 -2.29
C GLY A 77 -25.95 7.77 -3.45
N ASP A 78 -24.88 8.57 -3.47
CA ASP A 78 -23.89 8.50 -4.53
C ASP A 78 -23.02 7.23 -4.42
N LEU A 79 -22.61 6.71 -5.57
CA LEU A 79 -21.63 5.63 -5.66
C LEU A 79 -20.24 6.20 -5.90
N VAL A 80 -19.30 5.94 -4.97
CA VAL A 80 -17.91 6.38 -5.06
C VAL A 80 -17.00 5.17 -5.07
N TYR A 81 -16.09 5.12 -6.06
CA TYR A 81 -15.08 4.06 -6.15
C TYR A 81 -13.81 4.51 -5.44
N LYS A 82 -13.36 3.73 -4.48
CA LYS A 82 -12.18 4.02 -3.66
C LYS A 82 -11.16 2.90 -3.76
N ALA A 83 -9.88 3.26 -3.89
CA ALA A 83 -8.79 2.34 -3.62
C ALA A 83 -8.81 1.93 -2.14
N ASP A 84 -8.24 0.77 -1.84
CA ASP A 84 -8.11 0.29 -0.47
C ASP A 84 -6.99 1.07 0.24
N PRO A 85 -7.27 1.75 1.36
CA PRO A 85 -6.24 2.47 2.10
C PRO A 85 -5.18 1.57 2.74
N TYR A 86 -5.44 0.27 2.81
CA TYR A 86 -4.51 -0.74 3.33
C TYR A 86 -4.03 -1.71 2.25
N ALA A 87 -4.16 -1.36 0.97
CA ALA A 87 -3.63 -2.18 -0.12
C ALA A 87 -2.11 -2.31 -0.02
N PHE A 88 -1.61 -3.53 -0.20
CA PHE A 88 -0.17 -3.80 -0.27
C PHE A 88 0.41 -3.62 -1.68
N HIS A 89 -0.45 -3.53 -2.68
CA HIS A 89 -0.06 -3.37 -4.08
C HIS A 89 -1.13 -2.57 -4.84
N ALA A 90 -0.70 -1.80 -5.82
CA ALA A 90 -1.58 -1.01 -6.67
C ALA A 90 -1.42 -1.37 -8.15
N GLU A 91 -2.38 -0.95 -8.96
CA GLU A 91 -2.23 -0.99 -10.41
C GLU A 91 -1.14 -0.05 -10.88
N THR A 92 -0.54 -0.39 -12.01
CA THR A 92 0.35 0.54 -12.70
C THR A 92 -0.46 1.72 -13.25
N ARG A 93 0.04 2.92 -13.02
CA ARG A 93 -0.56 4.16 -13.53
C ARG A 93 -0.77 4.14 -15.06
N PRO A 94 -1.80 4.80 -15.59
CA PRO A 94 -2.69 5.75 -14.91
C PRO A 94 -3.83 5.11 -14.12
N SER A 95 -3.93 3.79 -14.07
CA SER A 95 -4.91 3.08 -13.25
C SER A 95 -4.64 3.31 -11.76
N ASN A 96 -5.66 3.11 -10.93
CA ASN A 96 -5.61 3.37 -9.49
C ASN A 96 -6.42 2.36 -8.67
N GLY A 97 -6.55 1.14 -9.17
CA GLY A 97 -7.12 0.03 -8.41
C GLY A 97 -6.09 -0.53 -7.42
N SER A 98 -6.59 -1.20 -6.41
CA SER A 98 -5.80 -2.00 -5.49
C SER A 98 -5.64 -3.42 -6.02
N LYS A 99 -4.54 -4.08 -5.69
CA LYS A 99 -4.32 -5.49 -6.02
C LYS A 99 -4.17 -6.30 -4.74
N VAL A 100 -4.74 -7.50 -4.77
CA VAL A 100 -4.46 -8.50 -3.73
C VAL A 100 -2.99 -8.86 -3.78
N TYR A 101 -2.31 -8.84 -2.64
CA TYR A 101 -0.88 -9.16 -2.58
C TYR A 101 -0.50 -9.76 -1.23
N ASP A 102 0.38 -10.76 -1.24
CA ASP A 102 0.93 -11.36 -0.03
C ASP A 102 2.30 -10.77 0.31
N ILE A 103 2.40 -10.15 1.48
CA ILE A 103 3.66 -9.59 1.99
C ILE A 103 4.39 -10.54 2.94
N SER A 104 3.88 -11.77 3.16
CA SER A 104 4.46 -12.71 4.14
C SER A 104 5.79 -13.32 3.72
N GLY A 105 6.11 -13.27 2.43
CA GLY A 105 7.31 -13.89 1.86
C GLY A 105 8.62 -13.15 2.14
N PHE A 106 8.59 -11.93 2.71
CA PHE A 106 9.81 -11.18 2.98
C PHE A 106 10.38 -11.50 4.37
N ALA A 107 11.62 -11.96 4.40
CA ALA A 107 12.36 -12.19 5.64
C ALA A 107 13.24 -10.97 5.97
N TRP A 108 13.00 -10.40 7.15
CA TRP A 108 13.82 -9.31 7.68
C TRP A 108 15.13 -9.87 8.27
N HIS A 109 16.22 -9.15 8.08
CA HIS A 109 17.55 -9.49 8.61
C HIS A 109 18.16 -8.26 9.29
N ASP A 110 17.37 -7.51 10.03
CA ASP A 110 17.72 -6.21 10.61
C ASP A 110 17.79 -6.21 12.16
N GLU A 111 17.83 -7.38 12.80
CA GLU A 111 17.80 -7.51 14.26
C GLU A 111 18.94 -6.74 14.94
N ALA A 112 20.14 -6.77 14.36
CA ALA A 112 21.29 -6.05 14.89
C ALA A 112 21.10 -4.54 14.82
N TRP A 113 20.52 -4.05 13.71
CA TRP A 113 20.18 -2.64 13.55
C TRP A 113 19.07 -2.22 14.52
N GLN A 114 18.03 -3.00 14.67
CA GLN A 114 16.94 -2.77 15.63
C GLN A 114 17.45 -2.70 17.07
N ALA A 115 18.38 -3.58 17.44
CA ALA A 115 18.98 -3.57 18.77
C ALA A 115 19.86 -2.34 19.00
N ALA A 116 20.58 -1.87 17.97
CA ALA A 116 21.36 -0.64 18.04
C ALA A 116 20.48 0.60 18.14
N GLN A 117 19.42 0.68 17.35
CA GLN A 117 18.47 1.80 17.37
C GLN A 117 17.79 1.98 18.72
N LYS A 118 17.41 0.90 19.40
CA LYS A 118 16.83 0.96 20.76
C LYS A 118 17.75 1.58 21.81
N LYS A 119 19.06 1.59 21.56
CA LYS A 119 20.09 2.14 22.46
C LYS A 119 20.59 3.51 22.01
N ALA A 120 20.24 3.94 20.79
CA ALA A 120 20.71 5.19 20.22
C ALA A 120 19.99 6.37 20.89
N ASP A 121 20.76 7.40 21.27
CA ASP A 121 20.21 8.69 21.68
C ASP A 121 19.91 9.53 20.43
N VAL A 122 18.73 9.30 19.85
CA VAL A 122 18.31 9.93 18.60
C VAL A 122 18.04 11.42 18.77
N ILE A 123 17.73 11.86 20.01
CA ILE A 123 17.33 13.26 20.29
C ILE A 123 18.57 14.14 20.46
N ASN A 124 19.57 13.67 21.20
CA ASN A 124 20.76 14.46 21.53
C ASN A 124 21.98 14.11 20.66
N GLY A 125 21.86 13.07 19.81
CA GLY A 125 22.92 12.68 18.89
C GLY A 125 23.04 13.62 17.69
N PRO A 126 24.18 13.59 16.96
CA PRO A 126 24.32 14.34 15.73
C PRO A 126 23.33 13.87 14.67
N MET A 127 22.73 14.81 13.96
CA MET A 127 21.77 14.52 12.88
C MET A 127 22.23 15.22 11.59
N ASN A 128 22.41 14.43 10.55
CA ASN A 128 22.69 14.88 9.19
C ASN A 128 21.75 14.17 8.23
N ILE A 129 20.78 14.91 7.64
CA ILE A 129 19.68 14.37 6.86
C ILE A 129 19.97 14.58 5.38
N TYR A 130 19.86 13.51 4.61
CA TYR A 130 19.88 13.56 3.15
C TYR A 130 18.47 13.47 2.60
N GLU A 131 17.94 14.58 2.11
CA GLU A 131 16.63 14.63 1.44
C GLU A 131 16.80 14.32 -0.04
N MET A 132 15.97 13.43 -0.59
CA MET A 132 16.04 13.06 -2.00
C MET A 132 14.69 12.58 -2.56
N HIS A 133 14.50 12.79 -3.86
CA HIS A 133 13.39 12.24 -4.63
C HIS A 133 13.85 10.99 -5.38
N ALA A 134 13.30 9.82 -5.03
CA ALA A 134 13.75 8.52 -5.53
C ALA A 134 13.72 8.42 -7.06
N GLY A 135 12.69 8.97 -7.69
CA GLY A 135 12.49 8.89 -9.14
C GLY A 135 13.40 9.79 -9.98
N SER A 136 14.08 10.77 -9.37
CA SER A 136 14.93 11.75 -10.10
C SER A 136 16.34 11.89 -9.56
N TRP A 137 16.69 11.21 -8.48
CA TRP A 137 18.01 11.32 -7.84
C TRP A 137 19.16 10.91 -8.77
N LYS A 138 19.00 9.79 -9.44
CA LYS A 138 19.98 9.26 -10.42
C LYS A 138 19.22 8.47 -11.48
N MET A 139 19.67 8.56 -12.71
CA MET A 139 19.10 7.82 -13.84
C MET A 139 20.09 6.79 -14.36
N LYS A 140 19.56 5.66 -14.80
CA LYS A 140 20.32 4.67 -15.57
C LYS A 140 20.58 5.17 -16.99
N GLU A 141 21.44 4.47 -17.69
CA GLU A 141 21.65 4.70 -19.12
C GLU A 141 20.31 4.66 -19.88
N GLY A 142 20.11 5.62 -20.79
CA GLY A 142 18.85 5.81 -21.49
C GLY A 142 17.76 6.53 -20.72
N GLY A 143 18.08 7.17 -19.56
CA GLY A 143 17.15 8.01 -18.79
C GLY A 143 16.08 7.24 -18.03
N LYS A 144 16.30 5.93 -17.76
CA LYS A 144 15.36 5.12 -16.97
C LYS A 144 15.62 5.29 -15.48
N PRO A 145 14.58 5.41 -14.63
CA PRO A 145 14.76 5.45 -13.17
C PRO A 145 15.24 4.09 -12.64
N TYR A 146 15.84 4.11 -11.46
CA TYR A 146 16.12 2.90 -10.70
C TYR A 146 14.83 2.33 -10.09
N ASN A 147 14.71 1.00 -10.01
CA ASN A 147 13.75 0.40 -9.08
C ASN A 147 14.29 0.50 -7.65
N TYR A 148 13.45 0.18 -6.66
CA TYR A 148 13.85 0.39 -5.26
C TYR A 148 15.04 -0.47 -4.80
N SER A 149 15.18 -1.70 -5.30
CA SER A 149 16.33 -2.54 -4.98
C SER A 149 17.62 -1.99 -5.59
N GLU A 150 17.59 -1.63 -6.87
CA GLU A 150 18.72 -1.00 -7.56
C GLU A 150 19.08 0.35 -6.92
N LEU A 151 18.07 1.13 -6.52
CA LEU A 151 18.28 2.40 -5.82
C LEU A 151 18.98 2.19 -4.48
N ALA A 152 18.59 1.17 -3.72
CA ALA A 152 19.22 0.84 -2.45
C ALA A 152 20.70 0.49 -2.62
N ASP A 153 21.05 -0.27 -3.66
CA ASP A 153 22.43 -0.67 -3.97
C ASP A 153 23.34 0.53 -4.29
N GLU A 154 22.78 1.58 -4.89
CA GLU A 154 23.52 2.80 -5.23
C GLU A 154 23.50 3.85 -4.11
N LEU A 155 22.34 4.05 -3.47
CA LEU A 155 22.12 5.08 -2.48
C LEU A 155 22.80 4.78 -1.15
N ILE A 156 22.68 3.54 -0.65
CA ILE A 156 23.18 3.20 0.69
C ILE A 156 24.70 3.38 0.82
N PRO A 157 25.53 2.91 -0.12
CA PRO A 157 26.95 3.20 -0.07
C PRO A 157 27.27 4.69 -0.11
N TYR A 158 26.59 5.44 -0.98
CA TYR A 158 26.77 6.89 -1.11
C TYR A 158 26.49 7.64 0.19
N ILE A 159 25.33 7.43 0.81
CA ILE A 159 24.95 8.15 2.05
C ILE A 159 25.86 7.79 3.23
N LYS A 160 26.35 6.53 3.28
CA LYS A 160 27.31 6.08 4.31
C LYS A 160 28.69 6.73 4.13
N ASP A 161 29.19 6.77 2.92
CA ASP A 161 30.48 7.40 2.60
C ASP A 161 30.48 8.90 2.91
N MET A 162 29.35 9.57 2.59
CA MET A 162 29.14 10.99 2.87
C MET A 162 28.84 11.31 4.33
N GLY A 163 28.66 10.32 5.20
CA GLY A 163 28.42 10.49 6.62
C GLY A 163 27.01 10.97 7.00
N TYR A 164 26.03 10.75 6.15
CA TYR A 164 24.64 11.03 6.51
C TYR A 164 24.09 10.01 7.51
N THR A 165 23.32 10.49 8.47
CA THR A 165 22.71 9.67 9.53
C THR A 165 21.28 9.27 9.24
N HIS A 166 20.58 10.08 8.43
CA HIS A 166 19.18 9.91 8.06
C HIS A 166 18.97 10.15 6.58
N VAL A 167 17.96 9.51 6.03
CA VAL A 167 17.47 9.78 4.68
C VAL A 167 16.01 10.19 4.76
N GLU A 168 15.68 11.32 4.13
CA GLU A 168 14.31 11.77 3.92
C GLU A 168 13.94 11.51 2.46
N LEU A 169 13.02 10.56 2.24
CA LEU A 169 12.51 10.27 0.91
C LEU A 169 11.29 11.14 0.63
N LEU A 170 11.37 11.98 -0.40
CA LEU A 170 10.19 12.63 -0.97
C LEU A 170 9.20 11.55 -1.45
N PRO A 171 7.93 11.87 -1.75
CA PRO A 171 6.86 10.87 -1.82
C PRO A 171 7.23 9.60 -2.57
N VAL A 172 7.11 8.45 -1.90
CA VAL A 172 7.36 7.10 -2.44
C VAL A 172 6.08 6.26 -2.51
N MET A 173 4.96 6.83 -2.07
CA MET A 173 3.65 6.19 -2.10
C MET A 173 3.12 6.14 -3.54
N GLU A 174 2.10 5.30 -3.76
CA GLU A 174 1.48 5.13 -5.08
C GLU A 174 0.74 6.39 -5.54
N TYR A 175 0.90 6.76 -6.80
CA TYR A 175 0.24 7.91 -7.43
C TYR A 175 -0.03 7.67 -8.93
N PRO A 176 -1.17 8.12 -9.47
CA PRO A 176 -1.57 7.83 -10.85
C PRO A 176 -1.05 8.86 -11.87
N PHE A 177 -0.54 10.02 -11.42
CA PHE A 177 -0.16 11.13 -12.28
C PHE A 177 1.29 11.55 -12.07
N ASP A 178 2.16 11.27 -13.04
CA ASP A 178 3.60 11.55 -13.00
C ASP A 178 3.94 13.00 -12.73
N GLY A 179 3.17 13.94 -13.29
CA GLY A 179 3.39 15.38 -13.09
C GLY A 179 3.21 15.84 -11.64
N SER A 180 2.63 15.02 -10.78
CA SER A 180 2.51 15.31 -9.34
C SER A 180 3.78 15.01 -8.54
N TRP A 181 4.76 14.31 -9.12
CA TRP A 181 5.97 13.85 -8.43
C TRP A 181 5.71 13.02 -7.17
N GLY A 182 4.57 12.32 -7.13
CA GLY A 182 4.14 11.54 -5.99
C GLY A 182 3.37 12.31 -4.92
N TYR A 183 3.08 13.61 -5.10
CA TYR A 183 2.32 14.41 -4.12
C TYR A 183 0.80 14.21 -4.21
N GLN A 184 0.28 13.59 -5.27
CA GLN A 184 -1.15 13.23 -5.41
C GLN A 184 -1.34 11.73 -5.12
N VAL A 185 -1.17 11.36 -3.86
CA VAL A 185 -1.16 9.96 -3.40
C VAL A 185 -2.53 9.30 -3.54
N THR A 186 -2.55 8.06 -4.01
CA THR A 186 -3.74 7.19 -4.05
C THR A 186 -3.60 5.92 -3.22
N GLY A 187 -2.38 5.55 -2.80
CA GLY A 187 -2.09 4.41 -1.92
C GLY A 187 -0.90 4.69 -1.01
N TYR A 188 -0.98 4.21 0.23
CA TYR A 188 0.03 4.45 1.27
C TYR A 188 0.95 3.23 1.46
#